data_bbb85212ba9b8102cb8064f80f6d3770
#
_entry.id   bbb85212ba9b8102cb8064f80f6d3770
#
_cell.length_a   1.000
_cell.length_b   1.000
_cell.length_c   1.000
_cell.angle_alpha   90.00
_cell.angle_beta   90.00
_cell.angle_gamma   90.00
#
_symmetry.space_group_name_H-M   'P 1'
#
loop_
_entity.id
_entity.type
_entity.pdbx_description
1 polymer ?
#
loop_
_entity_poly.entity_id
_entity_poly.type
_entity_poly.pdbx_seq_one_letter_code
_entity_poly.pdbx_strand_id
1 'polypeptide(L)'
;MPSCSVIIVAYNSCDFLPACLKSVQDASCGLDVQVIVLDNGSKDPITPEIKANFPNVEWLDSSVNLGFGKGCNLAEKKATSPYLFFINPDTIVSSDAFLGVLKFMEEHPDAGSVGCKILNEDGSMQWSCRRSFPTEISAISKTLGLTNLFPKSKVLSSYNMTYANPDEVTEVDAISGSFFCIRRELYEQLNGFDEDFFMYGEDLDLCFRAKVAGFKNYYTPVSNVLHFRGQSSRTRRVKSYIDFYKAMWIFVKKHKSYYMVPRFLIFIGIVIAACVGVFSRLVPQFWKIILDFLMIAAVWGAGVSVVGPQSDFVGHEILISAVVLNILFLALRGEYSSASLKGERFISRLVPLNIVAVVAALGFVVFSLGNIAIGDAFHEYELGAYATVIVGVPLALLAWRRLAFWINYFYRIFAKKRHRSILLGGSEDSLQPWFDSHNVIPGMEILGCVSGSPDVVTEQNRRHLLGPLKDMESICARTGCRELLVVSNFSGSREYFDLSWLEKLGMKVFLLIGKPQNGDFALINLKYLH
;
A
#
# COMPACT_ATOMS: atom_id res chain seq x y z
N MET A 1 19.90 -17.02 29.32
CA MET A 1 19.04 -15.94 28.81
C MET A 1 18.19 -16.54 27.70
N PRO A 2 16.91 -16.18 27.56
CA PRO A 2 16.13 -16.66 26.44
C PRO A 2 16.79 -16.24 25.14
N SER A 3 16.91 -17.20 24.21
CA SER A 3 17.57 -16.99 22.93
C SER A 3 16.59 -17.19 21.78
N CYS A 4 16.72 -16.39 20.71
CA CYS A 4 15.90 -16.53 19.53
C CYS A 4 16.69 -16.25 18.24
N SER A 5 16.24 -16.86 17.15
CA SER A 5 16.72 -16.54 15.80
C SER A 5 15.64 -15.74 15.06
N VAL A 6 16.00 -14.55 14.59
CA VAL A 6 15.14 -13.64 13.81
C VAL A 6 15.46 -13.81 12.34
N ILE A 7 14.46 -14.19 11.57
CA ILE A 7 14.57 -14.48 10.14
C ILE A 7 13.79 -13.42 9.36
N ILE A 8 14.46 -12.75 8.43
CA ILE A 8 13.90 -11.70 7.58
C ILE A 8 14.13 -12.09 6.12
N VAL A 9 13.04 -12.23 5.36
CA VAL A 9 13.11 -12.48 3.92
C VAL A 9 12.83 -11.18 3.19
N ALA A 10 13.84 -10.60 2.57
CA ALA A 10 13.80 -9.32 1.89
C ALA A 10 13.67 -9.52 0.37
N TYR A 11 12.76 -8.76 -0.25
CA TYR A 11 12.60 -8.69 -1.71
C TYR A 11 12.28 -7.26 -2.13
N ASN A 12 13.22 -6.59 -2.80
CA ASN A 12 13.14 -5.17 -3.18
C ASN A 12 12.75 -4.28 -1.98
N SER A 13 13.42 -4.45 -0.84
CA SER A 13 13.05 -3.82 0.43
C SER A 13 14.16 -2.94 1.00
N CYS A 14 15.14 -2.52 0.20
CA CYS A 14 16.29 -1.74 0.64
C CYS A 14 15.92 -0.45 1.37
N ASP A 15 14.78 0.16 1.02
CA ASP A 15 14.33 1.41 1.64
C ASP A 15 13.81 1.23 3.08
N PHE A 16 13.31 0.04 3.44
CA PHE A 16 12.72 -0.24 4.76
C PHE A 16 13.59 -1.13 5.64
N LEU A 17 14.39 -2.01 5.03
CA LEU A 17 15.22 -2.99 5.74
C LEU A 17 16.16 -2.37 6.79
N PRO A 18 16.86 -1.23 6.55
CA PRO A 18 17.72 -0.63 7.58
C PRO A 18 16.96 -0.23 8.85
N ALA A 19 15.76 0.32 8.70
CA ALA A 19 14.91 0.68 9.84
C ALA A 19 14.41 -0.55 10.61
N CYS A 20 14.01 -1.58 9.88
CA CYS A 20 13.64 -2.88 10.45
C CYS A 20 14.81 -3.45 11.27
N LEU A 21 16.00 -3.58 10.68
CA LEU A 21 17.19 -4.12 11.35
C LEU A 21 17.61 -3.31 12.56
N LYS A 22 17.50 -1.98 12.51
CA LYS A 22 17.78 -1.13 13.65
C LYS A 22 16.81 -1.40 14.79
N SER A 23 15.51 -1.51 14.51
CA SER A 23 14.52 -1.84 15.54
C SER A 23 14.71 -3.25 16.13
N VAL A 24 15.09 -4.22 15.28
CA VAL A 24 15.46 -5.57 15.73
C VAL A 24 16.67 -5.52 16.67
N GLN A 25 17.70 -4.75 16.32
CA GLN A 25 18.90 -4.58 17.15
C GLN A 25 18.57 -3.94 18.50
N ASP A 26 17.69 -2.93 18.51
CA ASP A 26 17.27 -2.26 19.75
C ASP A 26 16.42 -3.20 20.62
N ALA A 27 15.52 -4.01 20.03
CA ALA A 27 14.73 -5.02 20.70
C ALA A 27 15.54 -6.23 21.18
N SER A 28 16.77 -6.41 20.69
CA SER A 28 17.68 -7.49 21.10
C SER A 28 18.48 -7.17 22.37
N CYS A 29 18.32 -5.98 22.93
CA CYS A 29 19.10 -5.54 24.09
C CYS A 29 18.86 -6.46 25.31
N GLY A 30 19.92 -7.10 25.82
CA GLY A 30 19.83 -8.03 26.96
C GLY A 30 19.34 -9.45 26.62
N LEU A 31 19.21 -9.77 25.34
CA LEU A 31 18.86 -11.09 24.82
C LEU A 31 19.99 -11.67 23.97
N ASP A 32 20.00 -12.99 23.83
CA ASP A 32 20.84 -13.68 22.83
C ASP A 32 20.05 -13.85 21.54
N VAL A 33 20.28 -12.94 20.57
CA VAL A 33 19.51 -12.87 19.31
C VAL A 33 20.42 -13.07 18.11
N GLN A 34 20.18 -14.13 17.37
CA GLN A 34 20.74 -14.34 16.04
C GLN A 34 19.83 -13.67 15.00
N VAL A 35 20.40 -12.87 14.09
CA VAL A 35 19.63 -12.23 13.02
C VAL A 35 20.11 -12.77 11.66
N ILE A 36 19.19 -13.31 10.88
CA ILE A 36 19.44 -13.90 9.55
C ILE A 36 18.58 -13.15 8.54
N VAL A 37 19.20 -12.60 7.50
CA VAL A 37 18.53 -11.90 6.41
C VAL A 37 18.80 -12.59 5.09
N LEU A 38 17.73 -12.98 4.41
CA LEU A 38 17.80 -13.51 3.05
C LEU A 38 17.40 -12.44 2.04
N ASP A 39 18.31 -12.05 1.14
CA ASP A 39 17.93 -11.38 -0.09
C ASP A 39 17.32 -12.40 -1.06
N ASN A 40 16.02 -12.33 -1.23
CA ASN A 40 15.23 -13.33 -1.96
C ASN A 40 15.16 -13.02 -3.47
N GLY A 41 16.32 -12.78 -4.09
CA GLY A 41 16.44 -12.50 -5.53
C GLY A 41 15.88 -11.13 -5.91
N SER A 42 16.22 -10.11 -5.14
CA SER A 42 15.83 -8.73 -5.41
C SER A 42 16.38 -8.24 -6.75
N LYS A 43 15.61 -7.40 -7.45
CA LYS A 43 16.11 -6.68 -8.63
C LYS A 43 17.10 -5.59 -8.23
N ASP A 44 16.80 -4.92 -7.09
CA ASP A 44 17.68 -3.99 -6.42
C ASP A 44 18.22 -4.73 -5.17
N PRO A 45 19.39 -5.39 -5.26
CA PRO A 45 19.92 -6.21 -4.18
C PRO A 45 20.34 -5.35 -2.98
N ILE A 46 20.40 -6.00 -1.79
CA ILE A 46 20.86 -5.35 -0.57
C ILE A 46 22.30 -4.87 -0.77
N THR A 47 22.50 -3.56 -0.61
CA THR A 47 23.78 -2.93 -0.91
C THR A 47 24.87 -3.32 0.09
N PRO A 48 26.17 -3.33 -0.33
CA PRO A 48 27.28 -3.55 0.60
C PRO A 48 27.31 -2.57 1.77
N GLU A 49 26.83 -1.34 1.56
CA GLU A 49 26.72 -0.31 2.60
C GLU A 49 25.73 -0.73 3.69
N ILE A 50 24.54 -1.23 3.32
CA ILE A 50 23.57 -1.75 4.28
C ILE A 50 24.19 -2.92 5.05
N LYS A 51 24.84 -3.87 4.36
CA LYS A 51 25.49 -5.04 5.01
C LYS A 51 26.59 -4.60 5.99
N ALA A 52 27.37 -3.58 5.65
CA ALA A 52 28.43 -3.05 6.52
C ALA A 52 27.89 -2.36 7.78
N ASN A 53 26.72 -1.73 7.72
CA ASN A 53 26.08 -1.08 8.87
C ASN A 53 25.53 -2.08 9.90
N PHE A 54 25.35 -3.36 9.51
CA PHE A 54 24.84 -4.41 10.38
C PHE A 54 25.76 -5.65 10.38
N PRO A 55 26.97 -5.54 10.94
CA PRO A 55 28.00 -6.60 10.88
C PRO A 55 27.63 -7.90 11.61
N ASN A 56 26.68 -7.82 12.57
CA ASN A 56 26.23 -9.00 13.32
C ASN A 56 25.08 -9.76 12.64
N VAL A 57 24.66 -9.35 11.45
CA VAL A 57 23.61 -10.01 10.67
C VAL A 57 24.24 -11.09 9.79
N GLU A 58 23.69 -12.29 9.81
CA GLU A 58 24.02 -13.34 8.85
C GLU A 58 23.26 -13.10 7.54
N TRP A 59 23.99 -12.79 6.48
CA TRP A 59 23.44 -12.46 5.17
C TRP A 59 23.42 -13.66 4.25
N LEU A 60 22.25 -13.93 3.66
CA LEU A 60 22.06 -14.97 2.65
C LEU A 60 21.53 -14.31 1.38
N ASP A 61 21.94 -14.83 0.23
CA ASP A 61 21.51 -14.34 -1.07
C ASP A 61 20.92 -15.49 -1.90
N SER A 62 19.76 -15.27 -2.51
CA SER A 62 19.16 -16.17 -3.49
C SER A 62 19.24 -15.55 -4.89
N SER A 63 19.54 -16.33 -5.91
CA SER A 63 19.56 -15.86 -7.30
C SER A 63 18.16 -15.63 -7.88
N VAL A 64 17.12 -16.15 -7.24
CA VAL A 64 15.73 -16.08 -7.70
C VAL A 64 14.79 -15.84 -6.53
N ASN A 65 13.63 -15.24 -6.81
CA ASN A 65 12.58 -15.09 -5.82
C ASN A 65 11.89 -16.43 -5.55
N LEU A 66 12.17 -17.01 -4.39
CA LEU A 66 11.65 -18.30 -3.92
C LEU A 66 10.21 -18.21 -3.40
N GLY A 67 9.67 -17.00 -3.16
CA GLY A 67 8.49 -16.77 -2.35
C GLY A 67 8.83 -16.62 -0.86
N PHE A 68 7.82 -16.34 -0.02
CA PHE A 68 8.06 -16.05 1.41
C PHE A 68 8.37 -17.35 2.19
N GLY A 69 7.48 -18.34 2.18
CA GLY A 69 7.63 -19.55 2.97
C GLY A 69 8.89 -20.33 2.65
N LYS A 70 9.20 -20.52 1.37
CA LYS A 70 10.43 -21.21 0.93
C LYS A 70 11.68 -20.42 1.27
N GLY A 71 11.65 -19.08 1.19
CA GLY A 71 12.73 -18.22 1.65
C GLY A 71 12.97 -18.37 3.16
N CYS A 72 11.90 -18.40 3.97
CA CYS A 72 11.99 -18.65 5.41
C CYS A 72 12.58 -20.03 5.72
N ASN A 73 12.16 -21.09 5.04
CA ASN A 73 12.70 -22.43 5.20
C ASN A 73 14.21 -22.50 4.87
N LEU A 74 14.65 -21.76 3.84
CA LEU A 74 16.05 -21.68 3.49
C LEU A 74 16.89 -21.00 4.57
N ALA A 75 16.39 -19.87 5.10
CA ALA A 75 17.08 -19.09 6.11
C ALA A 75 17.07 -19.80 7.48
N GLU A 76 15.98 -20.51 7.81
CA GLU A 76 15.85 -21.24 9.07
C GLU A 76 16.96 -22.31 9.25
N LYS A 77 17.47 -22.91 8.19
CA LYS A 77 18.58 -23.88 8.26
C LYS A 77 19.85 -23.33 8.93
N LYS A 78 19.96 -22.01 9.06
CA LYS A 78 21.04 -21.32 9.77
C LYS A 78 20.69 -20.98 11.21
N ALA A 79 19.41 -21.11 11.58
CA ALA A 79 18.95 -20.79 12.93
C ALA A 79 19.48 -21.79 13.94
N THR A 80 19.90 -21.29 15.09
CA THR A 80 20.48 -22.09 16.18
C THR A 80 19.66 -22.05 17.47
N SER A 81 18.75 -21.08 17.60
CA SER A 81 17.99 -20.81 18.83
C SER A 81 16.71 -21.63 18.92
N PRO A 82 16.16 -21.86 20.14
CA PRO A 82 14.95 -22.67 20.35
C PRO A 82 13.65 -21.96 19.88
N TYR A 83 13.69 -20.66 19.70
CA TYR A 83 12.55 -19.86 19.22
C TYR A 83 12.91 -19.16 17.90
N LEU A 84 12.00 -19.25 16.93
CA LEU A 84 12.13 -18.59 15.64
C LEU A 84 11.18 -17.43 15.56
N PHE A 85 11.67 -16.27 15.14
CA PHE A 85 10.85 -15.14 14.75
C PHE A 85 10.96 -14.91 13.26
N PHE A 86 9.85 -14.97 12.54
CA PHE A 86 9.75 -14.53 11.16
C PHE A 86 9.21 -13.12 11.12
N ILE A 87 9.94 -12.21 10.50
CA ILE A 87 9.61 -10.77 10.48
C ILE A 87 9.70 -10.24 9.05
N ASN A 88 8.71 -9.44 8.65
CA ASN A 88 8.78 -8.77 7.36
C ASN A 88 9.83 -7.63 7.36
N PRO A 89 10.51 -7.38 6.23
CA PRO A 89 11.53 -6.32 6.14
C PRO A 89 10.94 -4.90 6.22
N ASP A 90 9.61 -4.74 6.13
CA ASP A 90 8.86 -3.50 6.24
C ASP A 90 8.12 -3.40 7.58
N THR A 91 8.75 -3.89 8.67
CA THR A 91 8.25 -3.77 10.04
C THR A 91 9.22 -2.99 10.92
N ILE A 92 8.69 -2.41 11.99
CA ILE A 92 9.46 -1.88 13.12
C ILE A 92 8.92 -2.51 14.39
N VAL A 93 9.79 -3.19 15.11
CA VAL A 93 9.46 -3.86 16.37
C VAL A 93 9.72 -2.93 17.56
N SER A 94 8.85 -2.93 18.56
CA SER A 94 9.11 -2.21 19.81
C SER A 94 10.26 -2.88 20.58
N SER A 95 10.94 -2.11 21.43
CA SER A 95 12.13 -2.55 22.16
C SER A 95 11.90 -3.74 23.10
N ASP A 96 10.67 -3.98 23.52
CA ASP A 96 10.26 -5.08 24.40
C ASP A 96 9.64 -6.28 23.66
N ALA A 97 9.52 -6.22 22.33
CA ALA A 97 8.75 -7.18 21.56
C ALA A 97 9.27 -8.63 21.69
N PHE A 98 10.57 -8.84 21.57
CA PHE A 98 11.14 -10.18 21.71
C PHE A 98 11.04 -10.69 23.13
N LEU A 99 11.44 -9.88 24.11
CA LEU A 99 11.40 -10.27 25.52
C LEU A 99 9.97 -10.62 25.96
N GLY A 100 8.99 -9.78 25.62
CA GLY A 100 7.59 -9.99 25.98
C GLY A 100 7.01 -11.27 25.38
N VAL A 101 7.30 -11.53 24.10
CA VAL A 101 6.79 -12.73 23.42
C VAL A 101 7.52 -14.00 23.90
N LEU A 102 8.83 -13.95 24.13
CA LEU A 102 9.58 -15.09 24.66
C LEU A 102 9.10 -15.47 26.06
N LYS A 103 8.89 -14.48 26.94
CA LYS A 103 8.33 -14.72 28.27
C LYS A 103 6.94 -15.35 28.17
N PHE A 104 6.09 -14.86 27.28
CA PHE A 104 4.78 -15.47 27.03
C PHE A 104 4.88 -16.92 26.57
N MET A 105 5.82 -17.23 25.66
CA MET A 105 6.06 -18.60 25.18
C MET A 105 6.53 -19.54 26.32
N GLU A 106 7.35 -19.04 27.26
CA GLU A 106 7.80 -19.83 28.42
C GLU A 106 6.67 -20.08 29.41
N GLU A 107 5.80 -19.08 29.66
CA GLU A 107 4.63 -19.19 30.54
C GLU A 107 3.50 -20.06 29.95
N HIS A 108 3.48 -20.28 28.62
CA HIS A 108 2.45 -21.05 27.91
C HIS A 108 3.06 -22.21 27.11
N PRO A 109 3.32 -23.37 27.75
CA PRO A 109 3.90 -24.53 27.07
C PRO A 109 3.05 -25.09 25.92
N ASP A 110 1.73 -24.86 25.97
CA ASP A 110 0.77 -25.21 24.93
C ASP A 110 0.80 -24.26 23.71
N ALA A 111 1.49 -23.12 23.82
CA ALA A 111 1.64 -22.20 22.72
C ALA A 111 2.61 -22.76 21.66
N GLY A 112 2.10 -23.09 20.48
CA GLY A 112 2.90 -23.44 19.31
C GLY A 112 3.44 -22.20 18.63
N SER A 113 2.56 -21.24 18.33
CA SER A 113 2.93 -19.95 17.73
C SER A 113 2.29 -18.76 18.45
N VAL A 114 2.99 -17.64 18.43
CA VAL A 114 2.57 -16.39 19.08
C VAL A 114 2.84 -15.20 18.16
N GLY A 115 1.84 -14.35 17.99
CA GLY A 115 1.95 -13.06 17.34
C GLY A 115 1.55 -11.93 18.27
N CYS A 116 2.10 -10.74 18.06
CA CYS A 116 1.74 -9.57 18.85
C CYS A 116 0.82 -8.60 18.11
N LYS A 117 0.51 -7.47 18.77
CA LYS A 117 -0.31 -6.39 18.22
C LYS A 117 0.42 -5.70 17.07
N ILE A 118 -0.15 -5.76 15.88
CA ILE A 118 0.42 -5.09 14.70
C ILE A 118 -0.38 -3.83 14.41
N LEU A 119 0.33 -2.73 14.21
CA LEU A 119 -0.22 -1.40 13.96
C LEU A 119 0.07 -0.96 12.51
N ASN A 120 -0.82 -0.16 11.96
CA ASN A 120 -0.60 0.60 10.74
C ASN A 120 0.22 1.87 11.05
N GLU A 121 0.68 2.56 10.00
CA GLU A 121 1.41 3.83 10.10
C GLU A 121 0.67 4.91 10.91
N ASP A 122 -0.66 4.90 10.91
CA ASP A 122 -1.51 5.84 11.64
C ASP A 122 -1.80 5.41 13.09
N GLY A 123 -1.18 4.32 13.56
CA GLY A 123 -1.38 3.74 14.89
C GLY A 123 -2.64 2.91 15.04
N SER A 124 -3.46 2.79 14.01
CA SER A 124 -4.62 1.89 14.04
C SER A 124 -4.19 0.42 13.96
N MET A 125 -4.97 -0.47 14.57
CA MET A 125 -4.66 -1.89 14.56
C MET A 125 -4.80 -2.50 13.16
N GLN A 126 -3.84 -3.30 12.74
CA GLN A 126 -3.97 -4.19 11.60
C GLN A 126 -4.75 -5.45 11.99
N TRP A 127 -6.05 -5.46 11.76
CA TRP A 127 -6.93 -6.56 12.15
C TRP A 127 -6.53 -7.93 11.58
N SER A 128 -5.68 -7.97 10.54
CA SER A 128 -5.14 -9.20 9.98
C SER A 128 -4.03 -9.84 10.81
N CYS A 129 -3.57 -9.20 11.90
CA CYS A 129 -2.55 -9.78 12.78
C CYS A 129 -3.06 -11.02 13.53
N ARG A 130 -4.37 -11.13 13.72
CA ARG A 130 -5.06 -12.29 14.28
C ARG A 130 -6.26 -12.66 13.40
N ARG A 131 -6.45 -13.94 13.15
CA ARG A 131 -7.48 -14.44 12.22
C ARG A 131 -8.06 -15.75 12.72
N SER A 132 -9.32 -16.02 12.35
CA SER A 132 -9.82 -17.39 12.32
C SER A 132 -9.46 -18.05 10.99
N PHE A 133 -9.52 -19.38 10.94
CA PHE A 133 -9.44 -20.07 9.65
C PHE A 133 -10.61 -19.65 8.76
N PRO A 134 -10.37 -19.58 7.45
CA PRO A 134 -11.42 -19.18 6.51
C PRO A 134 -12.53 -20.25 6.48
N THR A 135 -13.74 -19.85 6.87
CA THR A 135 -14.97 -20.63 6.70
C THR A 135 -15.74 -20.06 5.50
N GLU A 136 -16.71 -20.82 5.00
CA GLU A 136 -17.59 -20.38 3.92
C GLU A 136 -18.31 -19.07 4.27
N ILE A 137 -18.82 -18.97 5.50
CA ILE A 137 -19.53 -17.77 5.99
C ILE A 137 -18.58 -16.58 6.07
N SER A 138 -17.37 -16.77 6.59
CA SER A 138 -16.38 -15.69 6.71
C SER A 138 -15.91 -15.20 5.34
N ALA A 139 -15.75 -16.09 4.35
CA ALA A 139 -15.37 -15.74 2.99
C ALA A 139 -16.48 -14.92 2.30
N ILE A 140 -17.75 -15.33 2.41
CA ILE A 140 -18.91 -14.61 1.89
C ILE A 140 -19.04 -13.25 2.56
N SER A 141 -18.94 -13.18 3.88
CA SER A 141 -19.06 -11.93 4.65
C SER A 141 -17.99 -10.91 4.25
N LYS A 142 -16.75 -11.36 4.05
CA LYS A 142 -15.65 -10.52 3.61
C LYS A 142 -15.86 -10.02 2.17
N THR A 143 -16.29 -10.89 1.27
CA THR A 143 -16.53 -10.56 -0.15
C THR A 143 -17.65 -9.54 -0.31
N LEU A 144 -18.75 -9.70 0.46
CA LEU A 144 -19.88 -8.77 0.44
C LEU A 144 -19.68 -7.53 1.32
N GLY A 145 -18.54 -7.38 1.98
CA GLY A 145 -18.26 -6.24 2.86
C GLY A 145 -19.06 -6.23 4.17
N LEU A 146 -19.76 -7.33 4.52
CA LEU A 146 -20.58 -7.44 5.72
C LEU A 146 -19.77 -7.28 7.01
N THR A 147 -18.50 -7.67 6.99
CA THR A 147 -17.56 -7.44 8.10
C THR A 147 -17.46 -5.96 8.48
N ASN A 148 -17.48 -5.05 7.48
CA ASN A 148 -17.39 -3.61 7.73
C ASN A 148 -18.71 -3.04 8.26
N LEU A 149 -19.85 -3.61 7.84
CA LEU A 149 -21.18 -3.20 8.30
C LEU A 149 -21.48 -3.71 9.71
N PHE A 150 -20.98 -4.90 10.06
CA PHE A 150 -21.23 -5.57 11.33
C PHE A 150 -19.92 -5.96 12.04
N PRO A 151 -19.03 -5.03 12.39
CA PRO A 151 -17.70 -5.32 12.92
C PRO A 151 -17.71 -6.05 14.29
N LYS A 152 -18.80 -5.93 15.05
CA LYS A 152 -18.99 -6.59 16.35
C LYS A 152 -19.64 -7.98 16.26
N SER A 153 -20.04 -8.43 15.08
CA SER A 153 -20.66 -9.73 14.90
C SER A 153 -19.63 -10.86 14.95
N LYS A 154 -19.77 -11.80 15.88
CA LYS A 154 -18.89 -12.98 15.98
C LYS A 154 -18.96 -13.89 14.75
N VAL A 155 -20.06 -13.86 13.99
CA VAL A 155 -20.28 -14.68 12.79
C VAL A 155 -19.75 -13.96 11.53
N LEU A 156 -20.22 -12.72 11.29
CA LEU A 156 -19.91 -11.98 10.06
C LEU A 156 -18.50 -11.40 10.06
N SER A 157 -17.92 -11.16 11.23
CA SER A 157 -16.57 -10.63 11.41
C SER A 157 -15.58 -11.63 11.99
N SER A 158 -15.93 -12.94 11.92
CA SER A 158 -15.11 -14.02 12.47
C SER A 158 -13.69 -14.04 11.89
N TYR A 159 -13.52 -13.82 10.59
CA TYR A 159 -12.21 -13.96 9.95
C TYR A 159 -11.12 -13.06 10.56
N ASN A 160 -11.39 -11.78 10.74
CA ASN A 160 -10.43 -10.82 11.34
C ASN A 160 -10.68 -10.60 12.83
N MET A 161 -11.64 -11.30 13.44
CA MET A 161 -11.97 -11.25 14.86
C MET A 161 -12.11 -9.81 15.40
N THR A 162 -12.75 -8.92 14.59
CA THR A 162 -12.86 -7.49 14.93
C THR A 162 -13.78 -7.24 16.13
N TYR A 163 -14.53 -8.24 16.54
CA TYR A 163 -15.37 -8.25 17.75
C TYR A 163 -14.56 -8.45 19.04
N ALA A 164 -13.34 -9.02 18.95
CA ALA A 164 -12.53 -9.34 20.12
C ALA A 164 -11.73 -8.11 20.59
N ASN A 165 -11.50 -7.98 21.89
CA ASN A 165 -10.73 -6.89 22.46
C ASN A 165 -9.27 -6.94 21.96
N PRO A 166 -8.73 -5.84 21.39
CA PRO A 166 -7.35 -5.80 20.90
C PRO A 166 -6.29 -5.78 22.01
N ASP A 167 -6.68 -5.51 23.24
CA ASP A 167 -5.77 -5.35 24.38
C ASP A 167 -5.80 -6.57 25.32
N GLU A 168 -6.38 -7.69 24.87
CA GLU A 168 -6.44 -8.95 25.60
C GLU A 168 -5.74 -10.08 24.85
N VAL A 169 -5.07 -10.96 25.61
CA VAL A 169 -4.54 -12.22 25.10
C VAL A 169 -5.69 -13.06 24.58
N THR A 170 -5.53 -13.59 23.38
CA THR A 170 -6.61 -14.36 22.72
C THR A 170 -6.02 -15.58 22.02
N GLU A 171 -6.57 -16.76 22.31
CA GLU A 171 -6.35 -17.92 21.44
C GLU A 171 -6.99 -17.66 20.08
N VAL A 172 -6.23 -17.84 19.00
CA VAL A 172 -6.63 -17.55 17.63
C VAL A 172 -6.36 -18.75 16.74
N ASP A 173 -7.01 -18.79 15.58
CA ASP A 173 -6.68 -19.86 14.63
C ASP A 173 -5.38 -19.58 13.90
N ALA A 174 -5.08 -18.32 13.57
CA ALA A 174 -3.85 -17.95 12.91
C ALA A 174 -3.39 -16.54 13.26
N ILE A 175 -2.08 -16.34 13.21
CA ILE A 175 -1.39 -15.05 13.36
C ILE A 175 -0.75 -14.64 12.03
N SER A 176 -0.31 -13.39 11.91
CA SER A 176 0.30 -12.87 10.68
C SER A 176 1.78 -13.23 10.58
N GLY A 177 2.20 -13.66 9.39
CA GLY A 177 3.61 -13.89 9.07
C GLY A 177 4.49 -12.63 9.11
N SER A 178 3.92 -11.42 9.27
CA SER A 178 4.71 -10.19 9.39
C SER A 178 5.43 -10.03 10.74
N PHE A 179 4.94 -10.70 11.79
CA PHE A 179 5.62 -10.91 13.06
C PHE A 179 5.10 -12.20 13.67
N PHE A 180 5.86 -13.26 13.57
CA PHE A 180 5.46 -14.62 13.84
C PHE A 180 6.53 -15.33 14.66
N CYS A 181 6.19 -15.69 15.90
CA CYS A 181 7.07 -16.49 16.77
C CYS A 181 6.57 -17.93 16.82
N ILE A 182 7.47 -18.91 16.73
CA ILE A 182 7.18 -20.33 16.85
C ILE A 182 8.33 -21.06 17.57
N ARG A 183 8.03 -22.16 18.26
CA ARG A 183 9.05 -23.10 18.76
C ARG A 183 9.75 -23.74 17.58
N ARG A 184 11.09 -23.73 17.57
CA ARG A 184 11.87 -24.32 16.49
C ARG A 184 11.59 -25.81 16.34
N GLU A 185 11.52 -26.55 17.45
CA GLU A 185 11.17 -27.98 17.44
C GLU A 185 9.84 -28.25 16.73
N LEU A 186 8.82 -27.46 17.02
CA LEU A 186 7.52 -27.58 16.34
C LEU A 186 7.63 -27.22 14.84
N TYR A 187 8.36 -26.16 14.50
CA TYR A 187 8.57 -25.75 13.11
C TYR A 187 9.23 -26.89 12.31
N GLU A 188 10.28 -27.51 12.84
CA GLU A 188 10.98 -28.64 12.25
C GLU A 188 10.06 -29.89 12.16
N GLN A 189 9.31 -30.20 13.23
CA GLN A 189 8.32 -31.30 13.23
C GLN A 189 7.26 -31.13 12.14
N LEU A 190 6.85 -29.88 11.87
CA LEU A 190 5.88 -29.56 10.82
C LEU A 190 6.52 -29.44 9.44
N ASN A 191 7.83 -29.66 9.28
CA ASN A 191 8.60 -29.45 8.05
C ASN A 191 8.54 -28.01 7.53
N GLY A 192 8.50 -27.03 8.42
CA GLY A 192 8.51 -25.61 8.10
C GLY A 192 7.24 -25.09 7.42
N PHE A 193 7.38 -23.98 6.71
CA PHE A 193 6.34 -23.46 5.83
C PHE A 193 6.13 -24.37 4.62
N ASP A 194 4.87 -24.54 4.22
CA ASP A 194 4.54 -25.30 3.02
C ASP A 194 4.92 -24.51 1.75
N GLU A 195 5.79 -25.08 0.94
CA GLU A 195 6.40 -24.43 -0.25
C GLU A 195 5.46 -24.32 -1.46
N ASP A 196 4.27 -24.93 -1.42
CA ASP A 196 3.25 -24.74 -2.44
C ASP A 196 2.65 -23.31 -2.38
N PHE A 197 2.78 -22.64 -1.22
CA PHE A 197 2.41 -21.23 -1.06
C PHE A 197 3.58 -20.34 -1.46
N PHE A 198 3.45 -19.66 -2.60
CA PHE A 198 4.48 -18.71 -3.02
C PHE A 198 4.46 -17.44 -2.15
N MET A 199 3.27 -16.92 -1.86
CA MET A 199 3.03 -15.76 -1.03
C MET A 199 1.56 -15.77 -0.56
N TYR A 200 1.33 -15.44 0.71
CA TYR A 200 0.05 -15.53 1.40
C TYR A 200 -0.40 -16.97 1.70
N GLY A 201 -0.98 -17.16 2.87
CA GLY A 201 -1.58 -18.41 3.30
C GLY A 201 -0.60 -19.43 3.89
N GLU A 202 0.70 -19.25 3.73
CA GLU A 202 1.74 -20.07 4.36
C GLU A 202 1.68 -19.98 5.89
N ASP A 203 1.43 -18.78 6.43
CA ASP A 203 1.24 -18.53 7.87
C ASP A 203 -0.03 -19.19 8.39
N LEU A 204 -1.11 -19.10 7.61
CA LEU A 204 -2.39 -19.73 7.92
C LEU A 204 -2.27 -21.26 7.95
N ASP A 205 -1.56 -21.83 6.96
CA ASP A 205 -1.31 -23.26 6.84
C ASP A 205 -0.45 -23.79 8.00
N LEU A 206 0.63 -23.09 8.34
CA LEU A 206 1.51 -23.47 9.46
C LEU A 206 0.73 -23.46 10.79
N CYS A 207 -0.06 -22.40 11.03
CA CYS A 207 -0.93 -22.32 12.20
C CYS A 207 -1.96 -23.46 12.25
N PHE A 208 -2.52 -23.83 11.10
CA PHE A 208 -3.45 -24.96 11.00
C PHE A 208 -2.78 -26.27 11.38
N ARG A 209 -1.59 -26.54 10.82
CA ARG A 209 -0.82 -27.75 11.12
C ARG A 209 -0.36 -27.79 12.58
N ALA A 210 0.01 -26.66 13.18
CA ALA A 210 0.33 -26.55 14.60
C ALA A 210 -0.88 -26.93 15.47
N LYS A 211 -2.07 -26.45 15.12
CA LYS A 211 -3.32 -26.79 15.81
C LYS A 211 -3.66 -28.28 15.69
N VAL A 212 -3.49 -28.89 14.52
CA VAL A 212 -3.67 -30.33 14.30
C VAL A 212 -2.66 -31.15 15.10
N ALA A 213 -1.44 -30.65 15.31
CA ALA A 213 -0.43 -31.25 16.16
C ALA A 213 -0.69 -31.10 17.68
N GLY A 214 -1.80 -30.43 18.07
CA GLY A 214 -2.23 -30.29 19.45
C GLY A 214 -1.75 -29.01 20.14
N PHE A 215 -1.09 -28.11 19.41
CA PHE A 215 -0.65 -26.80 19.93
C PHE A 215 -1.71 -25.72 19.71
N LYS A 216 -1.60 -24.63 20.43
CA LYS A 216 -2.44 -23.44 20.28
C LYS A 216 -1.68 -22.30 19.64
N ASN A 217 -2.38 -21.44 18.92
CA ASN A 217 -1.85 -20.20 18.39
C ASN A 217 -2.41 -19.03 19.21
N TYR A 218 -1.56 -18.09 19.59
CA TYR A 218 -1.96 -16.98 20.45
C TYR A 218 -1.66 -15.62 19.82
N TYR A 219 -2.59 -14.72 19.97
CA TYR A 219 -2.37 -13.30 19.87
C TYR A 219 -2.15 -12.73 21.26
N THR A 220 -1.10 -11.94 21.44
CA THR A 220 -0.82 -11.24 22.69
C THR A 220 -0.52 -9.76 22.45
N PRO A 221 -1.12 -8.85 23.24
CA PRO A 221 -0.84 -7.43 23.15
C PRO A 221 0.33 -7.00 24.07
N VAL A 222 1.23 -7.92 24.42
CA VAL A 222 2.38 -7.62 25.31
C VAL A 222 3.33 -6.58 24.71
N SER A 223 3.31 -6.44 23.39
CA SER A 223 4.10 -5.47 22.65
C SER A 223 3.43 -5.08 21.33
N ASN A 224 3.98 -4.05 20.69
CA ASN A 224 3.49 -3.55 19.41
C ASN A 224 4.54 -3.71 18.31
N VAL A 225 4.07 -3.95 17.08
CA VAL A 225 4.88 -3.93 15.87
C VAL A 225 4.20 -3.03 14.84
N LEU A 226 4.93 -2.11 14.27
CA LEU A 226 4.47 -1.32 13.12
C LEU A 226 4.77 -2.07 11.83
N HIS A 227 3.82 -2.13 10.91
CA HIS A 227 3.98 -2.81 9.62
C HIS A 227 3.50 -1.94 8.47
N PHE A 228 4.42 -1.57 7.58
CA PHE A 228 4.20 -0.71 6.42
C PHE A 228 3.61 -1.46 5.25
N ARG A 229 2.42 -1.95 5.41
CA ARG A 229 1.73 -2.86 4.53
C ARG A 229 1.90 -2.56 3.04
N GLY A 230 2.39 -3.55 2.28
CA GLY A 230 2.29 -3.56 0.82
C GLY A 230 3.37 -2.77 0.09
N GLN A 231 4.46 -2.40 0.72
CA GLN A 231 5.55 -1.70 0.06
C GLN A 231 6.17 -2.57 -1.05
N SER A 232 6.48 -3.82 -0.77
CA SER A 232 6.97 -4.78 -1.78
C SER A 232 5.93 -5.16 -2.85
N SER A 233 4.64 -4.89 -2.63
CA SER A 233 3.53 -5.27 -3.52
C SER A 233 2.92 -4.10 -4.30
N ARG A 234 3.32 -2.84 -4.04
CA ARG A 234 2.73 -1.64 -4.70
C ARG A 234 2.85 -1.69 -6.22
N THR A 235 3.95 -2.18 -6.75
CA THR A 235 4.19 -2.31 -8.20
C THR A 235 3.48 -3.52 -8.83
N ARG A 236 2.96 -4.47 -8.02
CA ARG A 236 2.37 -5.73 -8.48
C ARG A 236 0.96 -5.98 -7.97
N ARG A 237 0.16 -4.94 -7.79
CA ARG A 237 -1.18 -5.01 -7.15
C ARG A 237 -2.10 -6.10 -7.71
N VAL A 238 -2.16 -6.27 -9.02
CA VAL A 238 -2.99 -7.30 -9.65
C VAL A 238 -2.42 -8.70 -9.40
N LYS A 239 -1.10 -8.87 -9.52
CA LYS A 239 -0.46 -10.16 -9.29
C LYS A 239 -0.62 -10.61 -7.84
N SER A 240 -0.39 -9.73 -6.86
CA SER A 240 -0.59 -10.03 -5.43
C SER A 240 -2.03 -10.45 -5.13
N TYR A 241 -2.99 -9.87 -5.84
CA TYR A 241 -4.39 -10.24 -5.69
C TYR A 241 -4.68 -11.64 -6.21
N ILE A 242 -4.13 -11.98 -7.37
CA ILE A 242 -4.23 -13.33 -7.95
C ILE A 242 -3.54 -14.35 -7.02
N ASP A 243 -2.34 -14.02 -6.52
CA ASP A 243 -1.59 -14.90 -5.62
C ASP A 243 -2.35 -15.16 -4.32
N PHE A 244 -3.05 -14.15 -3.77
CA PHE A 244 -3.93 -14.33 -2.61
C PHE A 244 -5.04 -15.34 -2.86
N TYR A 245 -5.77 -15.27 -3.99
CA TYR A 245 -6.84 -16.22 -4.28
C TYR A 245 -6.31 -17.61 -4.64
N LYS A 246 -5.15 -17.70 -5.26
CA LYS A 246 -4.44 -18.99 -5.45
C LYS A 246 -4.10 -19.61 -4.10
N ALA A 247 -3.57 -18.85 -3.16
CA ALA A 247 -3.25 -19.32 -1.82
C ALA A 247 -4.50 -19.83 -1.09
N MET A 248 -5.61 -19.11 -1.17
CA MET A 248 -6.89 -19.55 -0.64
C MET A 248 -7.34 -20.89 -1.23
N TRP A 249 -7.19 -21.07 -2.54
CA TRP A 249 -7.51 -22.34 -3.19
C TRP A 249 -6.58 -23.49 -2.76
N ILE A 250 -5.27 -23.22 -2.63
CA ILE A 250 -4.30 -24.21 -2.14
C ILE A 250 -4.69 -24.65 -0.73
N PHE A 251 -5.02 -23.71 0.17
CA PHE A 251 -5.46 -24.01 1.53
C PHE A 251 -6.69 -24.91 1.56
N VAL A 252 -7.73 -24.56 0.81
CA VAL A 252 -8.97 -25.39 0.69
C VAL A 252 -8.68 -26.78 0.14
N LYS A 253 -7.76 -26.89 -0.83
CA LYS A 253 -7.38 -28.17 -1.44
C LYS A 253 -6.66 -29.07 -0.43
N LYS A 254 -5.75 -28.51 0.38
CA LYS A 254 -4.94 -29.26 1.36
C LYS A 254 -5.77 -29.66 2.60
N HIS A 255 -6.60 -28.76 3.09
CA HIS A 255 -7.39 -28.95 4.32
C HIS A 255 -8.87 -29.26 4.04
N LYS A 256 -9.11 -30.15 3.07
CA LYS A 256 -10.46 -30.48 2.60
C LYS A 256 -11.44 -30.99 3.68
N SER A 257 -10.91 -31.68 4.70
CA SER A 257 -11.70 -32.21 5.82
C SER A 257 -12.25 -31.13 6.76
N TYR A 258 -11.70 -29.92 6.68
CA TYR A 258 -12.16 -28.78 7.46
C TYR A 258 -13.45 -28.16 6.91
N TYR A 259 -13.70 -28.32 5.59
CA TYR A 259 -14.83 -27.70 4.91
C TYR A 259 -16.01 -28.64 4.78
N MET A 260 -17.23 -28.13 5.07
CA MET A 260 -18.47 -28.86 4.94
C MET A 260 -19.04 -28.80 3.51
N VAL A 261 -18.73 -27.73 2.79
CA VAL A 261 -19.24 -27.49 1.43
C VAL A 261 -18.34 -28.18 0.38
N PRO A 262 -18.92 -28.76 -0.67
CA PRO A 262 -18.14 -29.33 -1.78
C PRO A 262 -17.16 -28.35 -2.39
N ARG A 263 -15.92 -28.79 -2.60
CA ARG A 263 -14.79 -27.93 -3.08
C ARG A 263 -15.10 -27.16 -4.35
N PHE A 264 -15.89 -27.73 -5.26
CA PHE A 264 -16.23 -27.02 -6.51
C PHE A 264 -17.08 -25.78 -6.27
N LEU A 265 -17.97 -25.78 -5.25
CA LEU A 265 -18.74 -24.60 -4.87
C LEU A 265 -17.85 -23.54 -4.21
N ILE A 266 -16.89 -23.97 -3.37
CA ILE A 266 -15.90 -23.06 -2.78
C ILE A 266 -15.04 -22.45 -3.88
N PHE A 267 -14.61 -23.24 -4.87
CA PHE A 267 -13.87 -22.74 -6.03
C PHE A 267 -14.65 -21.67 -6.80
N ILE A 268 -15.93 -21.94 -7.09
CA ILE A 268 -16.81 -20.96 -7.75
C ILE A 268 -16.90 -19.69 -6.90
N GLY A 269 -17.07 -19.81 -5.59
CA GLY A 269 -17.09 -18.67 -4.66
C GLY A 269 -15.78 -17.85 -4.69
N ILE A 270 -14.62 -18.51 -4.72
CA ILE A 270 -13.31 -17.87 -4.85
C ILE A 270 -13.19 -17.11 -6.19
N VAL A 271 -13.62 -17.73 -7.30
CA VAL A 271 -13.60 -17.10 -8.62
C VAL A 271 -14.51 -15.86 -8.65
N ILE A 272 -15.74 -15.99 -8.14
CA ILE A 272 -16.66 -14.84 -8.04
C ILE A 272 -16.05 -13.72 -7.20
N ALA A 273 -15.49 -14.05 -6.02
CA ALA A 273 -14.84 -13.07 -5.15
C ALA A 273 -13.64 -12.37 -5.84
N ALA A 274 -12.85 -13.13 -6.60
CA ALA A 274 -11.75 -12.58 -7.39
C ALA A 274 -12.26 -11.62 -8.48
N CYS A 275 -13.29 -12.03 -9.22
CA CYS A 275 -13.93 -11.19 -10.25
C CYS A 275 -14.51 -9.90 -9.64
N VAL A 276 -15.29 -10.01 -8.56
CA VAL A 276 -15.86 -8.85 -7.85
C VAL A 276 -14.76 -7.92 -7.35
N GLY A 277 -13.69 -8.47 -6.79
CA GLY A 277 -12.57 -7.67 -6.29
C GLY A 277 -11.75 -7.00 -7.39
N VAL A 278 -11.57 -7.61 -8.54
CA VAL A 278 -10.98 -6.97 -9.72
C VAL A 278 -11.92 -5.88 -10.24
N PHE A 279 -13.20 -6.20 -10.41
CA PHE A 279 -14.20 -5.26 -10.89
C PHE A 279 -14.32 -4.03 -9.99
N SER A 280 -14.40 -4.20 -8.66
CA SER A 280 -14.49 -3.09 -7.72
C SER A 280 -13.28 -2.15 -7.75
N ARG A 281 -12.11 -2.64 -8.14
CA ARG A 281 -10.90 -1.81 -8.32
C ARG A 281 -10.85 -1.10 -9.67
N LEU A 282 -11.48 -1.67 -10.68
CA LEU A 282 -11.60 -1.08 -12.00
C LEU A 282 -12.74 -0.05 -12.07
N VAL A 283 -13.84 -0.26 -11.34
CA VAL A 283 -15.00 0.65 -11.30
C VAL A 283 -14.62 2.12 -11.08
N PRO A 284 -13.70 2.49 -10.15
CA PRO A 284 -13.29 3.89 -10.01
C PRO A 284 -12.62 4.48 -11.25
N GLN A 285 -12.22 3.64 -12.22
CA GLN A 285 -11.67 4.08 -13.51
C GLN A 285 -12.76 4.12 -14.58
N PHE A 286 -13.71 3.17 -14.54
CA PHE A 286 -14.80 3.08 -15.51
C PHE A 286 -15.79 4.24 -15.46
N TRP A 287 -16.04 4.86 -14.28
CA TRP A 287 -16.95 6.01 -14.23
C TRP A 287 -16.50 7.18 -15.11
N LYS A 288 -15.19 7.36 -15.29
CA LYS A 288 -14.66 8.37 -16.21
C LYS A 288 -14.98 8.03 -17.65
N ILE A 289 -14.87 6.75 -18.02
CA ILE A 289 -15.22 6.26 -19.36
C ILE A 289 -16.71 6.44 -19.62
N ILE A 290 -17.54 6.08 -18.63
CA ILE A 290 -19.00 6.22 -18.69
C ILE A 290 -19.36 7.72 -18.87
N LEU A 291 -18.71 8.60 -18.10
CA LEU A 291 -18.99 10.02 -18.18
C LEU A 291 -18.53 10.62 -19.51
N ASP A 292 -17.37 10.22 -20.04
CA ASP A 292 -16.91 10.59 -21.36
C ASP A 292 -17.92 10.14 -22.44
N PHE A 293 -18.38 8.89 -22.35
CA PHE A 293 -19.41 8.36 -23.25
C PHE A 293 -20.69 9.19 -23.21
N LEU A 294 -21.19 9.49 -22.01
CA LEU A 294 -22.42 10.29 -21.82
C LEU A 294 -22.26 11.73 -22.37
N MET A 295 -21.10 12.34 -22.15
CA MET A 295 -20.82 13.69 -22.65
C MET A 295 -20.72 13.71 -24.18
N ILE A 296 -20.05 12.73 -24.79
CA ILE A 296 -19.97 12.61 -26.24
C ILE A 296 -21.36 12.35 -26.83
N ALA A 297 -22.15 11.46 -26.22
CA ALA A 297 -23.51 11.15 -26.67
C ALA A 297 -24.45 12.38 -26.55
N ALA A 298 -24.32 13.18 -25.47
CA ALA A 298 -25.11 14.39 -25.28
C ALA A 298 -24.79 15.47 -26.34
N VAL A 299 -23.51 15.69 -26.64
CA VAL A 299 -23.09 16.65 -27.69
C VAL A 299 -23.54 16.18 -29.05
N TRP A 300 -23.46 14.88 -29.31
CA TRP A 300 -23.96 14.31 -30.56
C TRP A 300 -25.49 14.45 -30.69
N GLY A 301 -26.24 14.11 -29.64
CA GLY A 301 -27.69 14.30 -29.61
C GLY A 301 -28.11 15.76 -29.87
N ALA A 302 -27.35 16.70 -29.31
CA ALA A 302 -27.55 18.13 -29.58
C ALA A 302 -27.27 18.46 -31.05
N GLY A 303 -26.20 17.91 -31.67
CA GLY A 303 -25.91 18.09 -33.09
C GLY A 303 -27.02 17.53 -33.99
N VAL A 304 -27.51 16.31 -33.69
CA VAL A 304 -28.63 15.70 -34.43
C VAL A 304 -29.93 16.50 -34.29
N SER A 305 -30.21 17.06 -33.11
CA SER A 305 -31.44 17.86 -32.93
C SER A 305 -31.44 19.17 -33.69
N VAL A 306 -30.29 19.68 -34.09
CA VAL A 306 -30.15 20.86 -34.95
C VAL A 306 -30.49 20.54 -36.41
N VAL A 307 -30.21 19.32 -36.88
CA VAL A 307 -30.44 18.90 -38.27
C VAL A 307 -31.88 18.45 -38.52
N GLY A 308 -32.60 18.03 -37.48
CA GLY A 308 -33.99 17.56 -37.55
C GLY A 308 -34.13 16.05 -37.88
N PRO A 309 -35.32 15.47 -37.65
CA PRO A 309 -35.53 14.01 -37.64
C PRO A 309 -35.67 13.38 -39.04
N GLN A 310 -35.56 14.13 -40.13
CA GLN A 310 -35.77 13.63 -41.49
C GLN A 310 -34.47 13.36 -42.26
N SER A 311 -33.29 13.59 -41.69
CA SER A 311 -32.06 13.23 -42.35
C SER A 311 -31.80 11.74 -42.20
N ASP A 312 -31.66 11.00 -43.27
CA ASP A 312 -31.04 9.66 -43.31
C ASP A 312 -29.56 9.78 -42.93
N PHE A 313 -29.36 10.28 -41.68
CA PHE A 313 -28.05 10.62 -41.19
C PHE A 313 -27.24 9.34 -41.04
N VAL A 314 -26.21 9.15 -41.84
CA VAL A 314 -25.17 8.12 -41.78
C VAL A 314 -24.45 8.14 -40.42
N GLY A 315 -25.09 8.75 -39.44
CA GLY A 315 -24.53 9.25 -38.25
C GLY A 315 -24.25 8.24 -37.13
N HIS A 316 -24.97 7.12 -37.06
CA HIS A 316 -24.83 6.20 -35.94
C HIS A 316 -23.50 5.45 -35.95
N GLU A 317 -23.03 5.02 -37.13
CA GLU A 317 -21.75 4.32 -37.26
C GLU A 317 -20.57 5.24 -37.04
N ILE A 318 -20.69 6.50 -37.51
CA ILE A 318 -19.69 7.55 -37.28
C ILE A 318 -19.60 7.93 -35.80
N LEU A 319 -20.75 8.06 -35.14
CA LEU A 319 -20.79 8.31 -33.70
C LEU A 319 -20.08 7.21 -32.90
N ILE A 320 -20.45 5.95 -33.18
CA ILE A 320 -19.86 4.81 -32.46
C ILE A 320 -18.35 4.78 -32.71
N SER A 321 -17.90 4.98 -33.94
CA SER A 321 -16.48 5.02 -34.29
C SER A 321 -15.76 6.19 -33.58
N ALA A 322 -16.33 7.39 -33.60
CA ALA A 322 -15.75 8.56 -32.94
C ALA A 322 -15.67 8.38 -31.39
N VAL A 323 -16.73 7.83 -30.77
CA VAL A 323 -16.75 7.51 -29.35
C VAL A 323 -15.66 6.50 -29.01
N VAL A 324 -15.60 5.37 -29.74
CA VAL A 324 -14.63 4.29 -29.49
C VAL A 324 -13.20 4.80 -29.67
N LEU A 325 -12.92 5.54 -30.73
CA LEU A 325 -11.58 6.08 -31.00
C LEU A 325 -11.15 7.10 -29.94
N ASN A 326 -12.04 8.01 -29.51
CA ASN A 326 -11.72 8.96 -28.45
C ASN A 326 -11.45 8.26 -27.12
N ILE A 327 -12.29 7.30 -26.72
CA ILE A 327 -12.09 6.53 -25.49
C ILE A 327 -10.79 5.72 -25.56
N LEU A 328 -10.54 5.02 -26.66
CA LEU A 328 -9.32 4.24 -26.86
C LEU A 328 -8.08 5.13 -26.78
N PHE A 329 -8.11 6.28 -27.41
CA PHE A 329 -7.00 7.21 -27.42
C PHE A 329 -6.71 7.80 -26.04
N LEU A 330 -7.75 8.18 -25.28
CA LEU A 330 -7.61 8.62 -23.90
C LEU A 330 -7.10 7.49 -22.98
N ALA A 331 -7.51 6.25 -23.24
CA ALA A 331 -7.04 5.07 -22.52
C ALA A 331 -5.54 4.80 -22.76
N LEU A 332 -5.10 4.86 -24.04
CA LEU A 332 -3.69 4.68 -24.40
C LEU A 332 -2.77 5.74 -23.77
N ARG A 333 -3.28 6.94 -23.54
CA ARG A 333 -2.57 8.03 -22.84
C ARG A 333 -2.63 7.94 -21.31
N GLY A 334 -3.29 6.94 -20.75
CA GLY A 334 -3.40 6.76 -19.30
C GLY A 334 -4.32 7.78 -18.63
N GLU A 335 -5.18 8.50 -19.37
CA GLU A 335 -6.07 9.53 -18.84
C GLU A 335 -7.15 8.98 -17.89
N TYR A 336 -7.38 7.67 -17.93
CA TYR A 336 -8.27 6.98 -17.00
C TYR A 336 -7.56 6.50 -15.72
N SER A 337 -6.24 6.72 -15.59
CA SER A 337 -5.51 6.40 -14.36
C SER A 337 -5.96 7.27 -13.18
N SER A 338 -5.74 6.79 -11.94
CA SER A 338 -6.07 7.53 -10.72
C SER A 338 -5.25 8.82 -10.56
N ALA A 339 -4.11 8.93 -11.25
CA ALA A 339 -3.23 10.09 -11.21
C ALA A 339 -3.65 11.22 -12.17
N SER A 340 -4.45 10.92 -13.21
CA SER A 340 -4.74 11.87 -14.30
C SER A 340 -5.53 13.11 -13.89
N LEU A 341 -6.28 13.05 -12.77
CA LEU A 341 -7.03 14.21 -12.26
C LEU A 341 -6.22 15.09 -11.29
N LYS A 342 -4.94 14.79 -11.07
CA LYS A 342 -4.12 15.45 -10.03
C LYS A 342 -3.18 16.54 -10.56
N GLY A 343 -3.06 16.75 -11.87
CA GLY A 343 -2.03 17.63 -12.43
C GLY A 343 -2.54 18.77 -13.31
N GLU A 344 -1.95 19.97 -13.16
CA GLU A 344 -2.24 21.18 -13.97
C GLU A 344 -1.87 21.04 -15.46
N ARG A 345 -0.93 20.13 -15.78
CA ARG A 345 -0.46 19.88 -17.17
C ARG A 345 -1.48 19.14 -18.04
N PHE A 346 -2.60 18.79 -17.47
CA PHE A 346 -3.66 17.99 -18.11
C PHE A 346 -4.35 18.74 -19.27
N ILE A 347 -4.66 20.03 -19.08
CA ILE A 347 -5.43 20.82 -20.04
C ILE A 347 -4.66 21.05 -21.34
N SER A 348 -3.36 21.35 -21.27
CA SER A 348 -2.52 21.60 -22.45
C SER A 348 -2.33 20.36 -23.34
N ARG A 349 -2.56 19.16 -22.79
CA ARG A 349 -2.42 17.89 -23.52
C ARG A 349 -3.70 17.38 -24.14
N LEU A 350 -4.86 17.72 -23.59
CA LEU A 350 -6.17 17.21 -24.04
C LEU A 350 -6.70 17.90 -25.28
N VAL A 351 -6.48 19.21 -25.42
CA VAL A 351 -7.00 19.99 -26.55
C VAL A 351 -6.42 19.53 -27.91
N PRO A 352 -5.09 19.43 -28.08
CA PRO A 352 -4.53 18.97 -29.34
C PRO A 352 -4.95 17.54 -29.70
N LEU A 353 -5.16 16.71 -28.67
CA LEU A 353 -5.47 15.31 -28.77
C LEU A 353 -6.88 15.05 -29.31
N ASN A 354 -7.87 15.78 -28.76
CA ASN A 354 -9.25 15.67 -29.21
C ASN A 354 -9.41 16.21 -30.64
N ILE A 355 -8.67 17.25 -31.00
CA ILE A 355 -8.63 17.75 -32.38
C ILE A 355 -8.11 16.66 -33.30
N VAL A 356 -7.02 15.98 -32.97
CA VAL A 356 -6.46 14.89 -33.77
C VAL A 356 -7.43 13.72 -33.88
N ALA A 357 -8.10 13.33 -32.78
CA ALA A 357 -9.06 12.23 -32.79
C ALA A 357 -10.30 12.55 -33.63
N VAL A 358 -10.77 13.80 -33.61
CA VAL A 358 -11.90 14.25 -34.43
C VAL A 358 -11.49 14.37 -35.90
N VAL A 359 -10.31 14.90 -36.18
CA VAL A 359 -9.78 14.97 -37.56
C VAL A 359 -9.55 13.56 -38.12
N ALA A 360 -9.05 12.62 -37.33
CA ALA A 360 -8.90 11.22 -37.73
C ALA A 360 -10.25 10.54 -37.97
N ALA A 361 -11.25 10.79 -37.12
CA ALA A 361 -12.62 10.30 -37.32
C ALA A 361 -13.26 10.87 -38.58
N LEU A 362 -13.10 12.17 -38.85
CA LEU A 362 -13.54 12.80 -40.08
C LEU A 362 -12.79 12.26 -41.30
N GLY A 363 -11.49 12.09 -41.23
CA GLY A 363 -10.67 11.47 -42.27
C GLY A 363 -11.13 10.05 -42.60
N PHE A 364 -11.47 9.25 -41.60
CA PHE A 364 -12.02 7.91 -41.75
C PHE A 364 -13.41 7.95 -42.41
N VAL A 365 -14.26 8.91 -42.04
CA VAL A 365 -15.58 9.13 -42.65
C VAL A 365 -15.43 9.51 -44.12
N VAL A 366 -14.58 10.49 -44.42
CA VAL A 366 -14.31 10.92 -45.81
C VAL A 366 -13.73 9.77 -46.63
N PHE A 367 -12.84 8.98 -46.07
CA PHE A 367 -12.27 7.80 -46.72
C PHE A 367 -13.33 6.69 -46.94
N SER A 368 -14.21 6.46 -45.98
CA SER A 368 -15.30 5.46 -46.08
C SER A 368 -16.40 5.90 -47.03
N LEU A 369 -16.66 7.20 -47.14
CA LEU A 369 -17.61 7.80 -48.09
C LEU A 369 -16.99 8.07 -49.47
N GLY A 370 -15.69 7.85 -49.66
CA GLY A 370 -14.94 8.16 -50.88
C GLY A 370 -15.37 7.41 -52.13
N ASN A 371 -16.40 6.55 -52.04
CA ASN A 371 -17.09 5.93 -53.19
C ASN A 371 -18.47 6.55 -53.47
N ILE A 372 -18.93 7.54 -52.70
CA ILE A 372 -20.17 8.26 -52.93
C ILE A 372 -19.79 9.67 -53.39
N ALA A 373 -20.27 10.08 -54.54
CA ALA A 373 -19.95 11.37 -55.14
C ALA A 373 -20.14 12.53 -54.16
N ILE A 374 -19.04 13.23 -53.85
CA ILE A 374 -18.95 14.31 -52.87
C ILE A 374 -19.87 15.50 -53.20
N GLY A 375 -20.49 15.51 -54.38
CA GLY A 375 -21.22 16.65 -54.91
C GLY A 375 -22.61 16.92 -54.32
N ASP A 376 -23.31 15.89 -53.83
CA ASP A 376 -24.74 16.04 -53.47
C ASP A 376 -25.05 15.81 -51.99
N ALA A 377 -24.04 15.60 -51.12
CA ALA A 377 -24.23 15.09 -49.74
C ALA A 377 -24.15 16.15 -48.63
N PHE A 378 -23.77 17.38 -48.90
CA PHE A 378 -23.65 18.40 -47.83
C PHE A 378 -24.74 19.47 -47.93
N HIS A 379 -25.87 19.24 -47.28
CA HIS A 379 -26.78 20.34 -46.94
C HIS A 379 -26.16 21.24 -45.86
N GLU A 380 -26.39 22.57 -45.91
CA GLU A 380 -25.85 23.56 -44.92
C GLU A 380 -26.09 23.16 -43.46
N TYR A 381 -27.17 22.43 -43.16
CA TYR A 381 -27.54 21.96 -41.84
C TYR A 381 -26.61 20.86 -41.31
N GLU A 382 -26.09 19.97 -42.19
CA GLU A 382 -25.20 18.90 -41.78
C GLU A 382 -23.83 19.43 -41.38
N LEU A 383 -23.34 20.48 -42.05
CA LEU A 383 -22.11 21.17 -41.70
C LEU A 383 -22.16 21.75 -40.27
N GLY A 384 -23.31 22.30 -39.87
CA GLY A 384 -23.56 22.80 -38.54
C GLY A 384 -23.51 21.72 -37.47
N ALA A 385 -24.07 20.53 -37.73
CA ALA A 385 -24.03 19.40 -36.83
C ALA A 385 -22.59 18.88 -36.65
N TYR A 386 -21.84 18.72 -37.75
CA TYR A 386 -20.43 18.33 -37.69
C TYR A 386 -19.59 19.35 -36.91
N ALA A 387 -19.78 20.65 -37.17
CA ALA A 387 -19.09 21.71 -36.43
C ALA A 387 -19.41 21.66 -34.93
N THR A 388 -20.68 21.41 -34.59
CA THR A 388 -21.11 21.27 -33.16
C THR A 388 -20.41 20.08 -32.50
N VAL A 389 -20.27 18.95 -33.19
CA VAL A 389 -19.59 17.78 -32.65
C VAL A 389 -18.08 18.02 -32.56
N ILE A 390 -17.46 18.58 -33.60
CA ILE A 390 -16.02 18.84 -33.66
C ILE A 390 -15.57 19.78 -32.53
N VAL A 391 -16.35 20.80 -32.23
CA VAL A 391 -16.03 21.77 -31.20
C VAL A 391 -16.61 21.36 -29.84
N GLY A 392 -17.84 20.86 -29.85
CA GLY A 392 -18.59 20.54 -28.62
C GLY A 392 -18.00 19.37 -27.83
N VAL A 393 -17.54 18.29 -28.49
CA VAL A 393 -16.98 17.12 -27.80
C VAL A 393 -15.72 17.49 -27.01
N PRO A 394 -14.69 18.12 -27.58
CA PRO A 394 -13.53 18.58 -26.80
C PRO A 394 -13.91 19.51 -25.64
N LEU A 395 -14.80 20.46 -25.89
CA LEU A 395 -15.24 21.39 -24.83
C LEU A 395 -15.98 20.68 -23.70
N ALA A 396 -16.86 19.74 -24.02
CA ALA A 396 -17.60 18.96 -23.02
C ALA A 396 -16.67 18.08 -22.17
N LEU A 397 -15.72 17.41 -22.84
CA LEU A 397 -14.71 16.58 -22.14
C LEU A 397 -13.79 17.42 -21.25
N LEU A 398 -13.43 18.62 -21.66
CA LEU A 398 -12.69 19.58 -20.85
C LEU A 398 -13.51 20.10 -19.68
N ALA A 399 -14.76 20.48 -19.93
CA ALA A 399 -15.64 21.09 -18.94
C ALA A 399 -15.89 20.16 -17.76
N TRP A 400 -16.29 18.90 -18.00
CA TRP A 400 -16.56 17.99 -16.90
C TRP A 400 -15.28 17.62 -16.11
N ARG A 401 -14.14 17.46 -16.79
CA ARG A 401 -12.87 17.20 -16.13
C ARG A 401 -12.41 18.39 -15.29
N ARG A 402 -12.62 19.61 -15.78
CA ARG A 402 -12.37 20.82 -15.01
C ARG A 402 -13.29 20.93 -13.80
N LEU A 403 -14.58 20.61 -13.97
CA LEU A 403 -15.54 20.54 -12.89
C LEU A 403 -15.15 19.49 -11.86
N ALA A 404 -14.77 18.29 -12.28
CA ALA A 404 -14.29 17.22 -11.39
C ALA A 404 -13.01 17.62 -10.63
N PHE A 405 -12.10 18.35 -11.30
CA PHE A 405 -10.92 18.93 -10.66
C PHE A 405 -11.33 19.95 -9.58
N TRP A 406 -12.24 20.89 -9.89
CA TRP A 406 -12.71 21.87 -8.93
C TRP A 406 -13.48 21.25 -7.76
N ILE A 407 -14.34 20.28 -8.02
CA ILE A 407 -15.05 19.53 -6.96
C ILE A 407 -14.03 18.85 -6.05
N ASN A 408 -13.02 18.19 -6.60
CA ASN A 408 -11.98 17.52 -5.82
C ASN A 408 -11.09 18.53 -5.06
N TYR A 409 -10.82 19.69 -5.65
CA TYR A 409 -10.10 20.80 -5.03
C TYR A 409 -10.90 21.37 -3.85
N PHE A 410 -12.19 21.72 -4.07
CA PHE A 410 -13.06 22.20 -3.00
C PHE A 410 -13.30 21.14 -1.93
N TYR A 411 -13.53 19.87 -2.31
CA TYR A 411 -13.61 18.77 -1.35
C TYR A 411 -12.37 18.69 -0.46
N ARG A 412 -11.18 18.88 -1.02
CA ARG A 412 -9.93 18.94 -0.23
C ARG A 412 -9.85 20.16 0.68
N ILE A 413 -10.36 21.30 0.26
CA ILE A 413 -10.42 22.52 1.09
C ILE A 413 -11.45 22.35 2.20
N PHE A 414 -12.68 21.92 1.86
CA PHE A 414 -13.78 21.82 2.82
C PHE A 414 -13.75 20.56 3.68
N ALA A 415 -13.22 19.45 3.20
CA ALA A 415 -12.99 18.23 3.97
C ALA A 415 -11.86 18.37 4.99
N LYS A 416 -11.48 19.63 5.33
CA LYS A 416 -10.50 20.00 6.37
C LYS A 416 -9.57 18.84 6.77
N LYS A 417 -8.87 18.23 5.83
CA LYS A 417 -7.52 17.80 6.14
C LYS A 417 -6.77 19.13 6.29
N ARG A 418 -6.73 19.65 7.52
CA ARG A 418 -5.84 20.74 7.88
C ARG A 418 -4.53 20.47 7.21
N HIS A 419 -4.00 21.43 6.41
CA HIS A 419 -2.60 21.39 6.05
C HIS A 419 -1.87 21.25 7.37
N ARG A 420 -1.26 20.09 7.58
CA ARG A 420 -0.49 19.85 8.78
C ARG A 420 0.81 20.61 8.57
N SER A 421 0.99 21.67 9.31
CA SER A 421 2.27 22.35 9.36
C SER A 421 3.25 21.47 10.11
N ILE A 422 4.40 21.19 9.51
CA ILE A 422 5.39 20.29 10.05
C ILE A 422 6.77 20.92 10.03
N LEU A 423 7.57 20.64 11.05
CA LEU A 423 8.98 20.97 11.09
C LEU A 423 9.79 19.76 10.62
N LEU A 424 10.86 19.98 9.86
CA LEU A 424 11.81 18.92 9.51
C LEU A 424 12.96 18.90 10.51
N GLY A 425 13.29 17.72 11.02
CA GLY A 425 14.46 17.49 11.88
C GLY A 425 15.40 16.47 11.24
N GLY A 426 16.71 16.76 11.23
CA GLY A 426 17.69 15.83 10.68
C GLY A 426 19.11 16.40 10.62
N SER A 427 20.06 15.58 10.16
CA SER A 427 21.38 16.03 9.75
C SER A 427 21.30 16.79 8.42
N GLU A 428 22.31 17.62 8.09
CA GLU A 428 22.33 18.36 6.84
C GLU A 428 22.22 17.44 5.63
N ASP A 429 22.96 16.34 5.59
CA ASP A 429 22.93 15.36 4.51
C ASP A 429 21.55 14.74 4.30
N SER A 430 20.80 14.52 5.39
CA SER A 430 19.45 13.98 5.32
C SER A 430 18.40 15.01 4.93
N LEU A 431 18.66 16.30 5.21
CA LEU A 431 17.77 17.42 4.86
C LEU A 431 18.03 17.97 3.45
N GLN A 432 19.26 17.80 2.89
CA GLN A 432 19.64 18.33 1.58
C GLN A 432 18.67 17.95 0.45
N PRO A 433 18.21 16.68 0.31
CA PRO A 433 17.24 16.30 -0.71
C PRO A 433 15.89 17.04 -0.59
N TRP A 434 15.58 17.56 0.59
CA TRP A 434 14.34 18.31 0.86
C TRP A 434 14.46 19.79 0.49
N PHE A 435 15.67 20.33 0.49
CA PHE A 435 15.94 21.70 0.06
C PHE A 435 16.05 21.83 -1.46
N ASP A 436 16.67 20.83 -2.11
CA ASP A 436 16.95 20.85 -3.55
C ASP A 436 15.77 20.45 -4.42
N SER A 437 14.88 19.65 -3.88
CA SER A 437 13.66 19.25 -4.57
C SER A 437 12.46 19.89 -3.89
N HIS A 438 11.51 20.38 -4.68
CA HIS A 438 10.18 20.77 -4.20
C HIS A 438 9.42 19.51 -3.69
N ASN A 439 10.05 18.79 -2.75
CA ASN A 439 9.52 17.58 -2.15
C ASN A 439 8.32 17.95 -1.29
N VAL A 440 7.14 17.77 -1.86
CA VAL A 440 5.88 18.02 -1.20
C VAL A 440 5.38 16.70 -0.63
N ILE A 441 5.33 16.60 0.69
CA ILE A 441 4.56 15.53 1.32
C ILE A 441 3.08 15.87 1.13
N PRO A 442 2.29 15.04 0.44
CA PRO A 442 0.89 15.37 0.17
C PRO A 442 0.11 15.69 1.45
N GLY A 443 -0.37 16.93 1.57
CA GLY A 443 -1.18 17.39 2.71
C GLY A 443 -0.37 17.94 3.89
N MET A 444 0.95 18.15 3.74
CA MET A 444 1.82 18.77 4.74
C MET A 444 2.48 20.02 4.19
N GLU A 445 2.61 21.05 5.01
CA GLU A 445 3.33 22.28 4.75
C GLU A 445 4.57 22.30 5.63
N ILE A 446 5.74 22.34 5.01
CA ILE A 446 7.03 22.41 5.71
C ILE A 446 7.28 23.86 6.08
N LEU A 447 7.28 24.17 7.38
CA LEU A 447 7.51 25.53 7.89
C LEU A 447 9.00 25.87 7.97
N GLY A 448 9.85 24.88 8.14
CA GLY A 448 11.30 25.05 8.26
C GLY A 448 11.95 23.83 8.89
N CYS A 449 13.26 23.93 9.12
CA CYS A 449 14.09 22.86 9.61
C CYS A 449 14.65 23.16 10.99
N VAL A 450 14.88 22.09 11.75
CA VAL A 450 15.61 22.11 13.03
C VAL A 450 16.74 21.10 12.96
N SER A 451 17.91 21.47 13.46
CA SER A 451 19.09 20.61 13.43
C SER A 451 19.60 20.32 14.85
N GLY A 452 20.08 19.11 15.08
CA GLY A 452 20.78 18.74 16.30
C GLY A 452 22.13 19.45 16.44
N SER A 453 22.76 19.81 15.32
CA SER A 453 24.06 20.47 15.25
C SER A 453 24.01 21.66 14.29
N PRO A 454 23.57 22.85 14.75
CA PRO A 454 23.34 24.02 13.89
C PRO A 454 24.62 24.59 13.25
N ASP A 455 25.78 24.24 13.78
CA ASP A 455 27.07 24.76 13.32
C ASP A 455 27.55 24.09 12.01
N VAL A 456 26.88 23.01 11.60
CA VAL A 456 27.26 22.22 10.41
C VAL A 456 26.42 22.58 9.18
N VAL A 457 25.42 23.46 9.30
CA VAL A 457 24.53 23.82 8.20
C VAL A 457 25.17 24.82 7.25
N THR A 458 25.24 24.49 5.95
CA THR A 458 25.82 25.38 4.92
C THR A 458 25.07 26.70 4.84
N GLU A 459 25.77 27.75 4.38
CA GLU A 459 25.21 29.11 4.26
C GLU A 459 23.94 29.15 3.37
N GLN A 460 23.89 28.27 2.38
CA GLN A 460 22.78 28.15 1.44
C GLN A 460 21.50 27.62 2.11
N ASN A 461 21.63 26.73 3.10
CA ASN A 461 20.53 26.07 3.81
C ASN A 461 20.10 26.83 5.08
N ARG A 462 20.88 27.80 5.54
CA ARG A 462 20.57 28.63 6.73
C ARG A 462 19.23 29.35 6.65
N ARG A 463 18.74 29.67 5.45
CA ARG A 463 17.44 30.35 5.27
C ARG A 463 16.24 29.53 5.75
N HIS A 464 16.37 28.21 5.77
CA HIS A 464 15.31 27.29 6.18
C HIS A 464 15.48 26.79 7.62
N LEU A 465 16.61 27.13 8.25
CA LEU A 465 16.91 26.71 9.61
C LEU A 465 16.22 27.64 10.62
N LEU A 466 15.31 27.10 11.41
CA LEU A 466 14.58 27.82 12.47
C LEU A 466 15.35 27.89 13.78
N GLY A 467 16.27 26.96 14.00
CA GLY A 467 17.12 26.89 15.18
C GLY A 467 17.55 25.45 15.53
N PRO A 468 18.34 25.31 16.61
CA PRO A 468 18.72 24.00 17.11
C PRO A 468 17.55 23.28 17.76
N LEU A 469 17.60 21.94 17.75
CA LEU A 469 16.56 21.08 18.33
C LEU A 469 16.30 21.38 19.81
N LYS A 470 17.34 21.77 20.56
CA LYS A 470 17.24 22.15 21.99
C LYS A 470 16.34 23.36 22.24
N ASP A 471 16.13 24.22 21.24
CA ASP A 471 15.30 25.43 21.34
C ASP A 471 13.86 25.19 20.85
N MET A 472 13.43 23.91 20.76
CA MET A 472 12.15 23.50 20.18
C MET A 472 10.95 24.21 20.83
N GLU A 473 10.97 24.45 22.12
CA GLU A 473 9.90 25.16 22.82
C GLU A 473 9.70 26.57 22.27
N SER A 474 10.79 27.30 22.06
CA SER A 474 10.81 28.65 21.46
C SER A 474 10.36 28.61 19.99
N ILE A 475 10.78 27.57 19.24
CA ILE A 475 10.42 27.38 17.85
C ILE A 475 8.91 27.10 17.73
N CYS A 476 8.38 26.24 18.58
CA CYS A 476 6.94 25.96 18.65
C CYS A 476 6.12 27.21 19.02
N ALA A 477 6.60 28.01 19.96
CA ALA A 477 5.92 29.25 20.33
C ALA A 477 5.85 30.26 19.17
N ARG A 478 6.91 30.35 18.35
CA ARG A 478 6.98 31.27 17.21
C ARG A 478 6.20 30.78 15.98
N THR A 479 6.23 29.48 15.71
CA THR A 479 5.64 28.90 14.50
C THR A 479 4.21 28.40 14.70
N GLY A 480 3.79 28.15 15.96
CA GLY A 480 2.54 27.48 16.28
C GLY A 480 2.52 25.98 15.90
N CYS A 481 3.63 25.46 15.38
CA CYS A 481 3.75 24.09 14.92
C CYS A 481 3.96 23.13 16.11
N ARG A 482 3.28 22.01 16.08
CA ARG A 482 3.41 20.94 17.08
C ARG A 482 3.67 19.58 16.46
N GLU A 483 4.14 19.55 15.24
CA GLU A 483 4.49 18.31 14.54
C GLU A 483 5.92 18.42 14.00
N LEU A 484 6.77 17.46 14.37
CA LEU A 484 8.15 17.32 13.90
C LEU A 484 8.26 16.07 13.05
N LEU A 485 8.81 16.20 11.86
CA LEU A 485 9.18 15.09 11.00
C LEU A 485 10.70 14.90 11.05
N VAL A 486 11.14 13.80 11.59
CA VAL A 486 12.54 13.42 11.63
C VAL A 486 12.88 12.71 10.33
N VAL A 487 13.81 13.30 9.57
CA VAL A 487 14.38 12.74 8.34
C VAL A 487 15.77 12.22 8.70
N SER A 488 15.93 10.91 8.73
CA SER A 488 17.17 10.26 9.08
C SER A 488 17.66 9.40 7.93
N ASN A 489 18.90 9.64 7.50
CA ASN A 489 19.69 8.59 6.87
C ASN A 489 20.16 7.72 8.04
N PHE A 490 19.65 6.50 8.18
CA PHE A 490 19.89 5.57 9.30
C PHE A 490 21.37 5.20 9.56
N SER A 491 22.30 5.93 8.99
CA SER A 491 23.74 5.83 9.25
C SER A 491 24.10 6.58 10.55
N GLY A 492 23.87 5.93 11.66
CA GLY A 492 24.81 6.01 12.76
C GLY A 492 24.64 7.00 13.91
N SER A 493 23.51 7.67 14.17
CA SER A 493 23.43 8.49 15.37
C SER A 493 22.35 8.00 16.36
N ARG A 494 22.79 7.53 17.52
CA ARG A 494 21.95 7.23 18.71
C ARG A 494 21.14 8.46 19.20
N GLU A 495 21.46 9.66 18.72
CA GLU A 495 20.92 10.94 19.23
C GLU A 495 19.43 11.17 18.90
N TYR A 496 18.87 10.48 17.88
CA TYR A 496 17.48 10.72 17.46
C TYR A 496 16.42 9.91 18.18
N PHE A 497 16.80 8.92 18.97
CA PHE A 497 15.84 8.04 19.66
C PHE A 497 15.42 8.54 21.04
N ASP A 498 16.09 9.51 21.64
CA ASP A 498 15.64 10.14 22.88
C ASP A 498 14.89 11.46 22.62
N LEU A 499 13.88 11.39 21.76
CA LEU A 499 12.97 12.50 21.49
C LEU A 499 11.70 12.45 22.36
N SER A 500 11.64 11.55 23.33
CA SER A 500 10.50 11.40 24.25
C SER A 500 10.19 12.68 25.03
N TRP A 501 11.19 13.54 25.26
CA TRP A 501 11.01 14.83 25.89
C TRP A 501 10.17 15.81 25.06
N LEU A 502 10.13 15.69 23.73
CA LEU A 502 9.30 16.49 22.85
C LEU A 502 7.80 16.20 23.03
N GLU A 503 7.46 14.97 23.42
CA GLU A 503 6.08 14.62 23.75
C GLU A 503 5.60 15.38 25.01
N LYS A 504 6.49 15.63 25.96
CA LYS A 504 6.19 16.45 27.15
C LYS A 504 5.86 17.90 26.79
N LEU A 505 6.37 18.38 25.64
CA LEU A 505 6.02 19.69 25.06
C LEU A 505 4.71 19.63 24.24
N GLY A 506 4.03 18.50 24.20
CA GLY A 506 2.80 18.29 23.41
C GLY A 506 3.06 18.22 21.92
N MET A 507 4.27 17.87 21.50
CA MET A 507 4.61 17.66 20.11
C MET A 507 4.30 16.24 19.65
N LYS A 508 3.93 16.09 18.38
CA LYS A 508 3.88 14.82 17.69
C LYS A 508 5.13 14.67 16.85
N VAL A 509 5.90 13.63 17.11
CA VAL A 509 7.13 13.36 16.39
C VAL A 509 6.90 12.20 15.44
N PHE A 510 7.23 12.42 14.17
CA PHE A 510 7.12 11.42 13.13
C PHE A 510 8.50 11.10 12.57
N LEU A 511 8.77 9.83 12.31
CA LEU A 511 9.94 9.37 11.59
C LEU A 511 9.55 9.14 10.13
N LEU A 512 10.34 9.67 9.19
CA LEU A 512 10.19 9.39 7.77
C LEU A 512 11.05 8.19 7.39
N ILE A 513 10.42 7.19 6.78
CA ILE A 513 11.10 6.02 6.23
C ILE A 513 10.80 5.91 4.75
N GLY A 514 11.83 5.65 3.93
CA GLY A 514 11.73 5.55 2.48
C GLY A 514 12.04 6.86 1.76
N LYS A 515 11.93 6.85 0.43
CA LYS A 515 12.26 7.98 -0.45
C LYS A 515 11.00 8.68 -0.94
N PRO A 516 10.72 9.93 -0.52
CA PRO A 516 9.52 10.67 -0.93
C PRO A 516 9.44 10.91 -2.45
N GLN A 517 10.58 10.99 -3.12
CA GLN A 517 10.67 11.22 -4.57
C GLN A 517 9.95 10.15 -5.40
N ASN A 518 9.93 8.91 -4.91
CA ASN A 518 9.29 7.79 -5.58
C ASN A 518 7.84 7.57 -5.13
N GLY A 519 7.35 8.34 -4.15
CA GLY A 519 6.06 8.11 -3.49
C GLY A 519 6.05 6.90 -2.54
N ASP A 520 7.22 6.29 -2.32
CA ASP A 520 7.42 5.12 -1.47
C ASP A 520 8.04 5.56 -0.13
N PHE A 521 7.20 6.12 0.71
CA PHE A 521 7.59 6.54 2.06
C PHE A 521 6.49 6.26 3.07
N ALA A 522 6.89 6.16 4.33
CA ALA A 522 6.02 6.02 5.47
C ALA A 522 6.37 7.05 6.55
N LEU A 523 5.35 7.50 7.29
CA LEU A 523 5.47 8.41 8.42
C LEU A 523 5.08 7.68 9.70
N ILE A 524 6.03 7.50 10.59
CA ILE A 524 5.83 6.80 11.85
C ILE A 524 5.71 7.83 12.97
N ASN A 525 4.64 7.77 13.75
CA ASN A 525 4.56 8.51 14.98
C ASN A 525 5.37 7.77 16.05
N LEU A 526 6.42 8.39 16.59
CA LEU A 526 7.32 7.79 17.58
C LEU A 526 6.61 7.35 18.86
N LYS A 527 5.47 7.95 19.20
CA LYS A 527 4.65 7.53 20.34
C LYS A 527 4.30 6.03 20.32
N TYR A 528 4.28 5.41 19.16
CA TYR A 528 3.93 3.98 19.02
C TYR A 528 5.14 3.05 19.03
N LEU A 529 6.35 3.62 19.19
CA LEU A 529 7.61 2.86 19.24
C LEU A 529 8.16 2.72 20.68
N HIS A 530 7.57 3.44 21.65
CA HIS A 530 7.93 3.40 23.08
C HIS A 530 6.96 2.60 23.90
#